data_ea05b9874eb654cee048f9d4e8f55be5
#
_entry.id   ea05b9874eb654cee048f9d4e8f55be5
#
_cell.length_a   1.000
_cell.length_b   1.000
_cell.length_c   1.000
_cell.angle_alpha   90.00
_cell.angle_beta   90.00
_cell.angle_gamma   90.00
#
_symmetry.space_group_name_H-M   'P 1'
#
loop_
_entity.id
_entity.type
_entity.pdbx_description
1 polymer ?
#
loop_
_entity_poly.entity_id
_entity_poly.type
_entity_poly.pdbx_seq_one_letter_code
_entity_poly.pdbx_strand_id
1 'polypeptide(L)'
;EVNYNNVGTVEFLVDQDDTIYFIEVNPRIQVEHTVTEMVTGIDLIKTQIFVAGGFRLDSKQIKIYDQSSLATYGFALQCRLTTEDPTNDFTPDYGTITTYRSASGMGIRLDAGSIYQSYKVSPFFDSMLVKVSAHCS
;
A
#
# COMPACT_ATOMS: atom_id res chain seq x y z
N GLU A 1 -8.52 22.08 -14.21
CA GLU A 1 -7.74 22.02 -12.94
C GLU A 1 -8.70 21.77 -11.79
N VAL A 2 -8.46 20.74 -11.02
CA VAL A 2 -9.42 20.23 -10.01
C VAL A 2 -9.08 20.63 -8.58
N ASN A 3 -8.01 21.42 -8.36
CA ASN A 3 -7.55 21.86 -7.04
C ASN A 3 -7.53 20.74 -5.98
N TYR A 4 -7.13 19.53 -6.40
CA TYR A 4 -7.06 18.39 -5.51
C TYR A 4 -5.95 18.57 -4.47
N ASN A 5 -6.24 18.24 -3.24
CA ASN A 5 -5.30 18.27 -2.12
C ASN A 5 -5.24 16.91 -1.43
N ASN A 6 -4.11 16.60 -0.83
CA ASN A 6 -3.80 15.37 -0.14
C ASN A 6 -3.21 14.29 -1.07
N VAL A 7 -3.29 13.01 -0.70
CA VAL A 7 -2.65 11.90 -1.40
C VAL A 7 -3.49 11.38 -2.56
N GLY A 8 -2.83 11.04 -3.65
CA GLY A 8 -3.44 10.36 -4.79
C GLY A 8 -2.39 9.62 -5.59
N THR A 9 -2.85 8.70 -6.43
CA THR A 9 -2.02 7.95 -7.35
C THR A 9 -2.52 8.15 -8.77
N VAL A 10 -1.60 8.45 -9.68
CA VAL A 10 -1.89 8.53 -11.11
C VAL A 10 -1.36 7.29 -11.78
N GLU A 11 -2.22 6.59 -12.51
CA GLU A 11 -1.87 5.34 -13.18
C GLU A 11 -1.65 5.55 -14.66
N PHE A 12 -0.60 4.94 -15.19
CA PHE A 12 -0.20 5.01 -16.58
C PHE A 12 0.07 3.61 -17.13
N LEU A 13 -0.21 3.43 -18.40
CA LEU A 13 0.26 2.30 -19.19
C LEU A 13 1.48 2.74 -20.00
N VAL A 14 2.51 1.91 -20.07
CA VAL A 14 3.66 2.12 -20.94
C VAL A 14 3.66 0.98 -21.97
N ASP A 15 3.65 1.32 -23.26
CA ASP A 15 3.69 0.32 -24.34
C ASP A 15 5.14 -0.09 -24.66
N GLN A 16 5.27 -0.95 -25.68
CA GLN A 16 6.57 -1.49 -26.10
C GLN A 16 7.53 -0.44 -26.69
N ASP A 17 7.00 0.70 -27.11
CA ASP A 17 7.74 1.82 -27.67
C ASP A 17 7.99 2.93 -26.64
N ASP A 18 7.85 2.62 -25.36
CA ASP A 18 7.98 3.54 -24.22
C ASP A 18 6.97 4.72 -24.27
N THR A 19 5.90 4.60 -25.04
CA THR A 19 4.83 5.60 -25.07
C THR A 19 3.96 5.47 -23.81
N ILE A 20 3.74 6.58 -23.14
CA ILE A 20 3.02 6.64 -21.87
C ILE A 20 1.56 7.05 -22.12
N TYR A 21 0.64 6.21 -21.68
CA TYR A 21 -0.80 6.45 -21.75
C TYR A 21 -1.38 6.64 -20.34
N PHE A 22 -2.10 7.71 -20.12
CA PHE A 22 -2.85 7.93 -18.90
C PHE A 22 -4.02 6.94 -18.80
N ILE A 23 -4.21 6.35 -17.62
CA ILE A 23 -5.33 5.45 -17.33
C ILE A 23 -6.33 6.17 -16.41
N GLU A 24 -5.95 6.40 -15.17
CA GLU A 24 -6.86 6.97 -14.17
C GLU A 24 -6.11 7.69 -13.02
N VAL A 25 -6.87 8.39 -12.20
CA VAL A 25 -6.41 8.92 -10.92
C VAL A 25 -7.22 8.30 -9.80
N ASN A 26 -6.53 7.73 -8.83
CA ASN A 26 -7.12 7.29 -7.56
C ASN A 26 -6.90 8.36 -6.49
N PRO A 27 -7.90 9.24 -6.21
CA PRO A 27 -7.75 10.36 -5.27
C PRO A 27 -7.87 9.89 -3.82
N ARG A 28 -7.05 8.95 -3.43
CA ARG A 28 -7.00 8.32 -2.11
C ARG A 28 -5.68 7.61 -1.92
N ILE A 29 -5.41 7.20 -0.68
CA ILE A 29 -4.33 6.24 -0.41
C ILE A 29 -4.67 4.89 -1.06
N GLN A 30 -3.67 4.21 -1.60
CA GLN A 30 -3.82 2.88 -2.18
C GLN A 30 -3.21 1.80 -1.27
N VAL A 31 -3.60 0.54 -1.51
CA VAL A 31 -3.15 -0.62 -0.73
C VAL A 31 -1.63 -0.76 -0.76
N GLU A 32 -1.01 -0.48 -1.90
CA GLU A 32 0.42 -0.62 -2.19
C GLU A 32 1.30 0.52 -1.65
N HIS A 33 0.77 1.53 -0.99
CA HIS A 33 1.52 2.67 -0.45
C HIS A 33 2.72 2.26 0.43
N THR A 34 2.66 1.07 1.03
CA THR A 34 3.72 0.55 1.91
C THR A 34 5.06 0.37 1.20
N VAL A 35 5.07 0.06 -0.11
CA VAL A 35 6.29 -0.01 -0.92
C VAL A 35 6.99 1.35 -0.95
N THR A 36 6.25 2.41 -1.23
CA THR A 36 6.77 3.78 -1.23
C THR A 36 7.31 4.18 0.15
N GLU A 37 6.57 3.85 1.21
CA GLU A 37 7.02 4.14 2.58
C GLU A 37 8.32 3.43 2.93
N MET A 38 8.48 2.17 2.49
CA MET A 38 9.68 1.38 2.79
C MET A 38 10.92 1.89 2.06
N VAL A 39 10.80 2.32 0.80
CA VAL A 39 11.96 2.81 0.04
C VAL A 39 12.28 4.28 0.29
N THR A 40 11.34 5.08 0.78
CA THR A 40 11.55 6.52 1.05
C THR A 40 11.73 6.84 2.52
N GLY A 41 11.29 5.97 3.43
CA GLY A 41 11.22 6.25 4.86
C GLY A 41 10.17 7.27 5.26
N ILE A 42 9.26 7.64 4.35
CA ILE A 42 8.19 8.61 4.60
C ILE A 42 6.92 7.86 5.01
N ASP A 43 6.38 8.18 6.18
CA ASP A 43 5.08 7.73 6.64
C ASP A 43 3.97 8.53 5.91
N LEU A 44 3.41 7.93 4.86
CA LEU A 44 2.40 8.59 4.01
C LEU A 44 1.10 8.85 4.76
N ILE A 45 0.67 7.94 5.63
CA ILE A 45 -0.56 8.09 6.42
C ILE A 45 -0.42 9.26 7.40
N LYS A 46 0.69 9.32 8.10
CA LYS A 46 0.97 10.43 9.01
C LYS A 46 1.09 11.76 8.26
N THR A 47 1.77 11.75 7.10
CA THR A 47 1.88 12.93 6.25
C THR A 47 0.51 13.41 5.78
N GLN A 48 -0.36 12.49 5.37
CA GLN A 48 -1.72 12.76 4.95
C GLN A 48 -2.53 13.45 6.06
N ILE A 49 -2.39 12.99 7.31
CA ILE A 49 -3.04 13.59 8.47
C ILE A 49 -2.54 15.02 8.72
N PHE A 50 -1.23 15.24 8.62
CA PHE A 50 -0.67 16.58 8.77
C PHE A 50 -1.15 17.54 7.67
N VAL A 51 -1.16 17.09 6.41
CA VAL A 51 -1.68 17.90 5.28
C VAL A 51 -3.16 18.25 5.48
N ALA A 52 -3.97 17.29 5.94
CA ALA A 52 -5.37 17.54 6.28
C ALA A 52 -5.52 18.54 7.45
N GLY A 53 -4.55 18.58 8.36
CA GLY A 53 -4.45 19.57 9.44
C GLY A 53 -3.91 20.95 8.99
N GLY A 54 -3.67 21.13 7.68
CA GLY A 54 -3.21 22.40 7.12
C GLY A 54 -1.68 22.60 7.13
N PHE A 55 -0.90 21.57 7.49
CA PHE A 55 0.55 21.66 7.43
C PHE A 55 1.04 21.53 5.98
N ARG A 56 2.02 22.35 5.63
CA ARG A 56 2.70 22.28 4.35
C ARG A 56 3.70 21.12 4.33
N LEU A 57 4.02 20.60 3.15
CA LEU A 57 5.00 19.51 2.99
C LEU A 57 6.39 19.89 3.55
N ASP A 58 6.81 21.14 3.40
CA ASP A 58 8.09 21.66 3.89
C ASP A 58 8.11 21.99 5.40
N SER A 59 7.01 21.77 6.10
CA SER A 59 6.91 22.01 7.55
C SER A 59 7.86 21.11 8.35
N LYS A 60 8.18 21.51 9.60
CA LYS A 60 9.03 20.74 10.52
C LYS A 60 8.48 19.35 10.84
N GLN A 61 7.18 19.16 10.71
CA GLN A 61 6.47 17.92 10.98
C GLN A 61 6.63 16.91 9.85
N ILE A 62 6.70 17.39 8.59
CA ILE A 62 6.71 16.56 7.37
C ILE A 62 8.11 16.50 6.74
N LYS A 63 8.76 17.65 6.53
CA LYS A 63 10.12 17.79 6.01
C LYS A 63 10.31 17.30 4.57
N ILE A 64 9.30 17.41 3.74
CA ILE A 64 9.39 17.18 2.30
C ILE A 64 9.52 18.54 1.62
N TYR A 65 10.75 18.92 1.24
CA TYR A 65 11.04 20.25 0.71
C TYR A 65 10.77 20.36 -0.78
N ASP A 66 11.20 19.36 -1.53
CA ASP A 66 10.96 19.23 -2.97
C ASP A 66 11.13 17.77 -3.42
N GLN A 67 10.75 17.47 -4.66
CA GLN A 67 10.84 16.12 -5.22
C GLN A 67 12.30 15.64 -5.34
N SER A 68 13.22 16.51 -5.64
CA SER A 68 14.64 16.18 -5.82
C SER A 68 15.35 15.85 -4.50
N SER A 69 14.78 16.31 -3.38
CA SER A 69 15.30 15.99 -2.04
C SER A 69 14.91 14.60 -1.54
N LEU A 70 14.00 13.92 -2.25
CA LEU A 70 13.55 12.59 -1.90
C LEU A 70 14.47 11.52 -2.49
N ALA A 71 15.16 10.81 -1.62
CA ALA A 71 15.97 9.65 -2.00
C ALA A 71 15.17 8.37 -1.82
N THR A 72 15.38 7.41 -2.72
CA THR A 72 14.89 6.04 -2.56
C THR A 72 16.06 5.13 -2.17
N TYR A 73 15.84 4.27 -1.19
CA TYR A 73 16.84 3.35 -0.67
C TYR A 73 16.38 1.91 -0.89
N GLY A 74 17.23 1.12 -1.55
CA GLY A 74 16.96 -0.29 -1.78
C GLY A 74 15.74 -0.55 -2.64
N PHE A 75 15.18 -1.74 -2.44
CA PHE A 75 14.02 -2.25 -3.19
C PHE A 75 12.96 -2.75 -2.22
N ALA A 76 11.71 -2.56 -2.57
CA ALA A 76 10.60 -3.10 -1.80
C ALA A 76 9.59 -3.80 -2.70
N LEU A 77 9.01 -4.88 -2.18
CA LEU A 77 7.97 -5.66 -2.83
C LEU A 77 6.84 -5.90 -1.85
N GLN A 78 5.60 -5.77 -2.32
CA GLN A 78 4.41 -6.06 -1.53
C GLN A 78 3.61 -7.19 -2.15
N CYS A 79 3.15 -8.12 -1.31
CA CYS A 79 2.15 -9.13 -1.66
C CYS A 79 0.88 -8.92 -0.82
N ARG A 80 -0.27 -9.08 -1.47
CA ARG A 80 -1.57 -9.21 -0.80
C ARG A 80 -1.87 -10.70 -0.62
N LEU A 81 -2.15 -11.10 0.60
CA LEU A 81 -2.63 -12.45 0.89
C LEU A 81 -4.15 -12.41 1.02
N THR A 82 -4.81 -13.17 0.18
CA THR A 82 -6.27 -13.25 0.07
C THR A 82 -6.76 -14.66 0.33
N THR A 83 -8.02 -14.81 0.70
CA THR A 83 -8.69 -16.12 0.76
C THR A 83 -9.47 -16.33 -0.53
N GLU A 84 -8.84 -17.03 -1.47
CA GLU A 84 -9.41 -17.33 -2.78
C GLU A 84 -9.17 -18.79 -3.14
N ASP A 85 -10.12 -19.40 -3.82
CA ASP A 85 -9.99 -20.78 -4.30
C ASP A 85 -9.43 -20.80 -5.74
N PRO A 86 -8.15 -21.16 -5.92
CA PRO A 86 -7.54 -21.23 -7.25
C PRO A 86 -8.11 -22.32 -8.14
N THR A 87 -8.83 -23.30 -7.57
CA THR A 87 -9.47 -24.38 -8.32
C THR A 87 -10.84 -23.98 -8.87
N ASN A 88 -11.38 -22.88 -8.36
CA ASN A 88 -12.69 -22.35 -8.72
C ASN A 88 -12.58 -20.87 -9.19
N ASP A 89 -11.70 -20.64 -10.16
CA ASP A 89 -11.47 -19.34 -10.82
C ASP A 89 -11.21 -18.18 -9.82
N PHE A 90 -10.43 -18.46 -8.76
CA PHE A 90 -10.09 -17.49 -7.71
C PHE A 90 -11.31 -16.83 -7.03
N THR A 91 -12.43 -17.53 -6.98
CA THR A 91 -13.58 -17.01 -6.22
C THR A 91 -13.21 -16.86 -4.74
N PRO A 92 -13.69 -15.79 -4.08
CA PRO A 92 -13.45 -15.61 -2.65
C PRO A 92 -13.91 -16.82 -1.84
N ASP A 93 -13.03 -17.32 -0.99
CA ASP A 93 -13.32 -18.43 -0.07
C ASP A 93 -13.53 -17.90 1.34
N TYR A 94 -14.62 -18.34 1.95
CA TYR A 94 -15.06 -17.90 3.26
C TYR A 94 -15.01 -19.06 4.24
N GLY A 95 -14.47 -18.80 5.42
CA GLY A 95 -14.35 -19.85 6.40
C GLY A 95 -13.61 -19.38 7.65
N THR A 96 -13.11 -20.32 8.42
CA THR A 96 -12.37 -20.04 9.64
C THR A 96 -10.89 -20.32 9.42
N ILE A 97 -10.05 -19.33 9.73
CA ILE A 97 -8.59 -19.48 9.69
C ILE A 97 -8.16 -20.42 10.82
N THR A 98 -7.79 -21.63 10.49
CA THR A 98 -7.39 -22.65 11.47
C THR A 98 -5.99 -22.41 12.02
N THR A 99 -5.09 -21.90 11.16
CA THR A 99 -3.71 -21.60 11.54
C THR A 99 -3.25 -20.32 10.86
N TYR A 100 -2.68 -19.40 11.64
CA TYR A 100 -2.03 -18.20 11.14
C TYR A 100 -0.61 -18.09 11.69
N ARG A 101 0.36 -18.00 10.79
CA ARG A 101 1.76 -17.74 11.13
C ARG A 101 2.27 -16.63 10.23
N SER A 102 2.66 -15.51 10.81
CA SER A 102 3.19 -14.39 10.09
C SER A 102 4.70 -14.50 9.87
N ALA A 103 5.17 -13.96 8.74
CA ALA A 103 6.59 -13.69 8.55
C ALA A 103 7.03 -12.61 9.55
N SER A 104 8.31 -12.61 9.92
CA SER A 104 8.91 -11.58 10.76
C SER A 104 10.41 -11.49 10.47
N GLY A 105 11.01 -10.39 10.88
CA GLY A 105 12.44 -10.17 10.74
C GLY A 105 12.77 -8.80 10.13
N MET A 106 14.06 -8.52 10.01
CA MET A 106 14.53 -7.26 9.45
C MET A 106 14.08 -7.13 7.99
N GLY A 107 13.54 -5.96 7.62
CA GLY A 107 13.03 -5.69 6.29
C GLY A 107 11.63 -6.25 6.01
N ILE A 108 10.98 -6.92 6.96
CA ILE A 108 9.60 -7.41 6.80
C ILE A 108 8.64 -6.49 7.55
N ARG A 109 7.61 -6.05 6.82
CA ARG A 109 6.49 -5.29 7.37
C ARG A 109 5.19 -6.03 7.09
N LEU A 110 4.33 -6.12 8.10
CA LEU A 110 3.00 -6.67 8.00
C LEU A 110 1.97 -5.58 8.29
N ASP A 111 1.06 -5.39 7.36
CA ASP A 111 -0.12 -4.55 7.54
C ASP A 111 -1.33 -5.49 7.54
N ALA A 112 -1.65 -6.02 8.70
CA ALA A 112 -2.76 -6.93 8.90
C ALA A 112 -4.01 -6.14 9.32
N GLY A 113 -5.15 -6.59 8.84
CA GLY A 113 -6.44 -6.22 9.40
C GLY A 113 -6.72 -6.99 10.69
N SER A 114 -7.89 -7.60 10.79
CA SER A 114 -8.30 -8.36 11.97
C SER A 114 -7.95 -9.86 11.88
N ILE A 115 -6.89 -10.23 11.16
CA ILE A 115 -6.52 -11.64 11.02
C ILE A 115 -5.83 -12.19 12.27
N TYR A 116 -6.35 -13.30 12.75
CA TYR A 116 -5.80 -14.10 13.84
C TYR A 116 -6.26 -15.55 13.73
N GLN A 117 -5.67 -16.45 14.49
CA GLN A 117 -6.15 -17.82 14.55
C GLN A 117 -7.61 -17.87 15.02
N SER A 118 -8.44 -18.64 14.34
CA SER A 118 -9.89 -18.73 14.50
C SER A 118 -10.68 -17.50 13.98
N TYR A 119 -10.05 -16.58 13.27
CA TYR A 119 -10.77 -15.51 12.59
C TYR A 119 -11.72 -16.09 11.53
N LYS A 120 -12.96 -15.63 11.52
CA LYS A 120 -13.95 -16.00 10.52
C LYS A 120 -13.98 -14.97 9.40
N VAL A 121 -13.56 -15.39 8.21
CA VAL A 121 -13.58 -14.55 7.02
C VAL A 121 -15.02 -14.24 6.62
N SER A 122 -15.33 -12.95 6.49
CA SER A 122 -16.68 -12.48 6.16
C SER A 122 -16.92 -12.51 4.66
N PRO A 123 -18.09 -12.94 4.16
CA PRO A 123 -18.45 -12.84 2.75
C PRO A 123 -18.87 -11.42 2.33
N PHE A 124 -18.94 -10.47 3.25
CA PHE A 124 -19.43 -9.11 2.98
C PHE A 124 -18.33 -8.08 2.73
N PHE A 125 -17.06 -8.49 2.86
CA PHE A 125 -15.90 -7.62 2.70
C PHE A 125 -14.87 -8.30 1.80
N ASP A 126 -13.86 -7.52 1.39
CA ASP A 126 -12.70 -8.00 0.65
C ASP A 126 -12.06 -9.21 1.35
N SER A 127 -11.65 -10.20 0.55
CA SER A 127 -10.99 -11.41 1.01
C SER A 127 -9.55 -11.20 1.49
N MET A 128 -9.04 -9.98 1.44
CA MET A 128 -7.67 -9.67 1.83
C MET A 128 -7.46 -9.87 3.33
N LEU A 129 -6.52 -10.73 3.68
CA LEU A 129 -6.15 -11.03 5.06
C LEU A 129 -5.05 -10.09 5.58
N VAL A 130 -4.00 -9.93 4.80
CA VAL A 130 -2.81 -9.18 5.19
C VAL A 130 -2.01 -8.74 3.98
N LYS A 131 -1.37 -7.58 4.08
CA LYS A 131 -0.29 -7.18 3.19
C LYS A 131 1.05 -7.54 3.84
N VAL A 132 1.89 -8.20 3.06
CA VAL A 132 3.28 -8.47 3.45
C VAL A 132 4.16 -7.62 2.55
N SER A 133 4.96 -6.76 3.13
CA SER A 133 5.96 -5.99 2.38
C SER A 133 7.35 -6.41 2.83
N ALA A 134 8.25 -6.58 1.87
CA ALA A 134 9.65 -6.88 2.11
C ALA A 134 10.53 -5.78 1.51
N HIS A 135 11.59 -5.41 2.21
CA HIS A 135 12.56 -4.41 1.78
C HIS A 135 13.99 -4.94 1.97
N CYS A 136 14.83 -4.65 1.00
CA CYS A 136 16.28 -4.87 1.10
C CYS A 136 17.04 -3.69 0.50
N SER A 137 18.26 -3.47 0.98
CA SER A 137 19.23 -2.50 0.46
C SER A 137 20.05 -3.09 -0.68
#